data_86fc2135e1b2bb2fdf5d14a4124fc3c9
#
_entry.id   86fc2135e1b2bb2fdf5d14a4124fc3c9
#
_cell.length_a   1.000
_cell.length_b   1.000
_cell.length_c   1.000
_cell.angle_alpha   90.00
_cell.angle_beta   90.00
_cell.angle_gamma   90.00
#
_symmetry.space_group_name_H-M   'P 1'
#
loop_
_entity.id
_entity.type
_entity.pdbx_description
1 polymer ?
#
loop_
_entity_poly.entity_id
_entity_poly.type
_entity_poly.pdbx_seq_one_letter_code
_entity_poly.pdbx_strand_id
1 'polypeptide(L)'
;MIAPGMHRFLLMERVVHGRPAAAALAEEVDRLERRRVLVVTNRSVANSALLAGFAASLGERYAGCFSGVTAHSPRRCVIEGAEAARAANADLLVAIGGGSVIDAAKVMQLCLRHDIRDPAGLSDYSGRGRGDPSTRPADADRWIRIVAIPTTLSAAEFTWFGGASDPERGVKEPFTHPMMIPQVVIMDPAMTAETPMPLLLTTGMKAVDHAAERLAALNANPYNDAVSSLALRLLSSGLRAAHRAPADMGARGDLQYGAFMSMCGSWSGIAVGLGHAIGHALGAHCAVPHGETSCTLLPSVMRWNADANGARQALIAGALGAREGDAGTALADLINELGLPTRLRDVGVSRDAFPAIAHKALGDVLTRNNPRPVRSTGDIEEILEMAW
;
A
#
# COMPACT_ATOMS: atom_id res chain seq x y z
N MET A 1 15.19 -28.22 -5.20
CA MET A 1 16.07 -27.21 -5.85
C MET A 1 15.36 -25.88 -5.82
N ILE A 2 16.07 -24.77 -5.56
CA ILE A 2 15.52 -23.40 -5.63
C ILE A 2 15.40 -23.04 -7.12
N ALA A 3 14.22 -22.58 -7.54
CA ALA A 3 14.01 -22.14 -8.92
C ALA A 3 14.88 -20.90 -9.23
N PRO A 4 15.37 -20.75 -10.46
CA PRO A 4 16.07 -19.55 -10.88
C PRO A 4 15.18 -18.31 -10.68
N GLY A 5 15.76 -17.22 -10.17
CA GLY A 5 15.01 -15.98 -9.90
C GLY A 5 15.94 -14.80 -9.72
N MET A 6 15.36 -13.62 -9.51
CA MET A 6 16.09 -12.36 -9.30
C MET A 6 15.46 -11.58 -8.15
N HIS A 7 16.31 -11.05 -7.28
CA HIS A 7 15.90 -10.05 -6.29
C HIS A 7 16.29 -8.65 -6.78
N ARG A 8 15.34 -7.72 -6.75
CA ARG A 8 15.57 -6.33 -7.13
C ARG A 8 15.59 -5.49 -5.86
N PHE A 9 16.71 -4.87 -5.57
CA PHE A 9 16.80 -3.87 -4.51
C PHE A 9 16.39 -2.52 -5.07
N LEU A 10 15.29 -1.98 -4.57
CA LEU A 10 14.73 -0.72 -5.04
C LEU A 10 15.64 0.46 -4.67
N LEU A 11 15.40 1.63 -5.27
CA LEU A 11 16.16 2.87 -5.02
C LEU A 11 15.74 3.54 -3.68
N MET A 12 15.44 2.74 -2.66
CA MET A 12 15.22 3.13 -1.28
C MET A 12 16.53 2.97 -0.52
N GLU A 13 16.98 4.02 0.15
CA GLU A 13 18.26 3.98 0.87
C GLU A 13 18.12 3.43 2.28
N ARG A 14 17.04 3.82 2.98
CA ARG A 14 16.87 3.49 4.41
C ARG A 14 15.40 3.30 4.79
N VAL A 15 15.22 2.41 5.75
CA VAL A 15 14.00 2.30 6.57
C VAL A 15 14.44 2.55 8.01
N VAL A 16 14.06 3.69 8.57
CA VAL A 16 14.32 4.05 9.98
C VAL A 16 13.11 3.61 10.80
N HIS A 17 13.34 2.92 11.90
CA HIS A 17 12.26 2.42 12.75
C HIS A 17 12.58 2.57 14.24
N GLY A 18 11.54 2.59 15.09
CA GLY A 18 11.67 2.61 16.55
C GLY A 18 12.24 3.93 17.11
N ARG A 19 12.17 5.01 16.35
CA ARG A 19 12.64 6.35 16.75
C ARG A 19 11.54 7.39 16.56
N PRO A 20 11.48 8.46 17.38
CA PRO A 20 10.53 9.56 17.16
C PRO A 20 10.71 10.17 15.77
N ALA A 21 9.61 10.21 14.99
CA ALA A 21 9.65 10.54 13.57
C ALA A 21 10.20 11.96 13.29
N ALA A 22 9.87 12.94 14.12
CA ALA A 22 10.34 14.32 13.94
C ALA A 22 11.88 14.44 14.10
N ALA A 23 12.45 13.76 15.08
CA ALA A 23 13.91 13.74 15.30
C ALA A 23 14.61 12.97 14.16
N ALA A 24 14.09 11.80 13.79
CA ALA A 24 14.63 11.01 12.70
C ALA A 24 14.56 11.76 11.35
N LEU A 25 13.48 12.51 11.11
CA LEU A 25 13.35 13.35 9.92
C LEU A 25 14.42 14.44 9.88
N ALA A 26 14.67 15.15 10.97
CA ALA A 26 15.68 16.21 11.02
C ALA A 26 17.07 15.67 10.67
N GLU A 27 17.45 14.52 11.24
CA GLU A 27 18.73 13.85 10.96
C GLU A 27 18.83 13.39 9.48
N GLU A 28 17.74 12.84 8.92
CA GLU A 28 17.75 12.41 7.52
C GLU A 28 17.80 13.61 6.56
N VAL A 29 17.15 14.72 6.88
CA VAL A 29 17.23 15.97 6.11
C VAL A 29 18.66 16.53 6.13
N ASP A 30 19.35 16.49 7.28
CA ASP A 30 20.77 16.87 7.39
C ASP A 30 21.66 15.94 6.57
N ARG A 31 21.48 14.62 6.68
CA ARG A 31 22.23 13.62 5.92
C ARG A 31 22.06 13.79 4.40
N LEU A 32 20.85 14.14 3.97
CA LEU A 32 20.51 14.35 2.56
C LEU A 32 20.89 15.75 2.07
N GLU A 33 21.43 16.61 2.94
CA GLU A 33 21.81 18.00 2.65
C GLU A 33 20.68 18.84 2.06
N ARG A 34 19.42 18.60 2.52
CA ARG A 34 18.23 19.30 2.03
C ARG A 34 17.94 20.56 2.84
N ARG A 35 17.51 21.61 2.14
CA ARG A 35 17.33 22.93 2.75
C ARG A 35 15.93 23.47 2.66
N ARG A 36 15.10 22.93 1.77
CA ARG A 36 13.73 23.42 1.53
C ARG A 36 12.74 22.27 1.48
N VAL A 37 12.27 21.89 2.66
CA VAL A 37 11.40 20.71 2.87
C VAL A 37 9.94 21.13 2.79
N LEU A 38 9.18 20.61 1.82
CA LEU A 38 7.74 20.73 1.79
C LEU A 38 7.10 19.48 2.41
N VAL A 39 6.28 19.68 3.45
CA VAL A 39 5.43 18.61 3.99
C VAL A 39 4.20 18.45 3.11
N VAL A 40 3.91 17.22 2.71
CA VAL A 40 2.70 16.82 1.97
C VAL A 40 1.85 15.96 2.88
N THR A 41 0.61 16.36 3.13
CA THR A 41 -0.26 15.67 4.08
C THR A 41 -1.76 15.89 3.75
N ASN A 42 -2.64 15.41 4.61
CA ASN A 42 -4.07 15.69 4.60
C ASN A 42 -4.46 16.68 5.71
N ARG A 43 -5.70 17.15 5.70
CA ARG A 43 -6.19 18.13 6.68
C ARG A 43 -6.17 17.59 8.11
N SER A 44 -6.40 16.31 8.34
CA SER A 44 -6.41 15.73 9.69
C SER A 44 -5.05 15.85 10.35
N VAL A 45 -3.98 15.43 9.67
CA VAL A 45 -2.60 15.55 10.17
C VAL A 45 -2.16 17.02 10.25
N ALA A 46 -2.55 17.86 9.27
CA ALA A 46 -2.20 19.28 9.27
C ALA A 46 -2.79 20.04 10.47
N ASN A 47 -3.95 19.63 10.95
CA ASN A 47 -4.64 20.24 12.09
C ASN A 47 -4.26 19.60 13.44
N SER A 48 -3.40 18.59 13.43
CA SER A 48 -2.94 17.93 14.65
C SER A 48 -1.64 18.54 15.19
N ALA A 49 -1.30 18.21 16.44
CA ALA A 49 -0.04 18.62 17.05
C ALA A 49 1.20 18.04 16.33
N LEU A 50 1.03 16.99 15.54
CA LEU A 50 2.13 16.34 14.82
C LEU A 50 2.83 17.31 13.87
N LEU A 51 2.07 18.08 13.05
CA LEU A 51 2.67 18.99 12.07
C LEU A 51 3.54 20.06 12.75
N ALA A 52 3.09 20.63 13.86
CA ALA A 52 3.86 21.62 14.61
C ALA A 52 5.20 21.03 15.10
N GLY A 53 5.21 19.77 15.56
CA GLY A 53 6.43 19.06 15.96
C GLY A 53 7.42 18.90 14.81
N PHE A 54 6.95 18.55 13.62
CA PHE A 54 7.79 18.44 12.42
C PHE A 54 8.33 19.79 11.96
N ALA A 55 7.50 20.83 11.94
CA ALA A 55 7.92 22.19 11.58
C ALA A 55 9.01 22.70 12.54
N ALA A 56 8.84 22.47 13.84
CA ALA A 56 9.83 22.85 14.84
C ALA A 56 11.15 22.08 14.68
N SER A 57 11.11 20.78 14.40
CA SER A 57 12.32 19.96 14.21
C SER A 57 13.10 20.32 12.93
N LEU A 58 12.41 20.76 11.89
CA LEU A 58 13.02 21.20 10.65
C LEU A 58 13.59 22.63 10.71
N GLY A 59 13.04 23.50 11.57
CA GLY A 59 13.47 24.88 11.73
C GLY A 59 13.43 25.64 10.40
N GLU A 60 14.53 26.31 10.02
CA GLU A 60 14.63 27.11 8.79
C GLU A 60 14.49 26.28 7.50
N ARG A 61 14.67 24.96 7.56
CA ARG A 61 14.48 24.06 6.43
C ARG A 61 13.01 23.78 6.11
N TYR A 62 12.10 24.09 7.02
CA TYR A 62 10.66 23.96 6.78
C TYR A 62 10.18 25.00 5.76
N ALA A 63 9.88 24.59 4.55
CA ALA A 63 9.45 25.47 3.45
C ALA A 63 7.91 25.60 3.35
N GLY A 64 7.16 24.89 4.21
CA GLY A 64 5.70 24.94 4.23
C GLY A 64 5.04 23.55 4.21
N CYS A 65 3.71 23.58 4.14
CA CYS A 65 2.88 22.37 4.13
C CYS A 65 1.79 22.47 3.07
N PHE A 66 1.67 21.43 2.25
CA PHE A 66 0.49 21.20 1.42
C PHE A 66 -0.39 20.16 2.09
N SER A 67 -1.58 20.57 2.53
CA SER A 67 -2.55 19.73 3.26
C SER A 67 -3.80 19.37 2.46
N GLY A 68 -3.75 19.59 1.14
CA GLY A 68 -4.89 19.42 0.23
C GLY A 68 -5.13 17.99 -0.22
N VAL A 69 -4.35 17.00 0.25
CA VAL A 69 -4.54 15.61 -0.20
C VAL A 69 -5.83 15.03 0.38
N THR A 70 -6.67 14.50 -0.51
CA THR A 70 -7.90 13.81 -0.17
C THR A 70 -7.84 12.33 -0.52
N ALA A 71 -8.84 11.55 -0.14
CA ALA A 71 -8.91 10.12 -0.43
C ALA A 71 -8.73 9.85 -1.93
N HIS A 72 -8.05 8.74 -2.25
CA HIS A 72 -7.74 8.29 -3.62
C HIS A 72 -6.88 9.24 -4.46
N SER A 73 -6.30 10.30 -3.86
CA SER A 73 -5.33 11.20 -4.51
C SER A 73 -5.84 11.75 -5.86
N PRO A 74 -6.92 12.54 -5.91
CA PRO A 74 -7.41 13.08 -7.17
C PRO A 74 -6.32 13.84 -7.94
N ARG A 75 -6.27 13.69 -9.26
CA ARG A 75 -5.27 14.35 -10.13
C ARG A 75 -5.16 15.85 -9.85
N ARG A 76 -6.28 16.52 -9.57
CA ARG A 76 -6.31 17.95 -9.25
C ARG A 76 -5.48 18.25 -8.00
N CYS A 77 -5.66 17.51 -6.89
CA CYS A 77 -4.89 17.76 -5.68
C CYS A 77 -3.40 17.48 -5.87
N VAL A 78 -3.04 16.53 -6.75
CA VAL A 78 -1.64 16.26 -7.10
C VAL A 78 -1.01 17.45 -7.82
N ILE A 79 -1.71 18.05 -8.79
CA ILE A 79 -1.24 19.25 -9.49
C ILE A 79 -1.11 20.43 -8.52
N GLU A 80 -2.13 20.69 -7.69
CA GLU A 80 -2.09 21.75 -6.68
C GLU A 80 -0.90 21.58 -5.72
N GLY A 81 -0.62 20.33 -5.30
CA GLY A 81 0.54 20.01 -4.46
C GLY A 81 1.89 20.21 -5.17
N ALA A 82 1.97 19.85 -6.46
CA ALA A 82 3.16 20.10 -7.26
C ALA A 82 3.41 21.62 -7.46
N GLU A 83 2.36 22.43 -7.65
CA GLU A 83 2.49 23.90 -7.70
C GLU A 83 2.94 24.48 -6.35
N ALA A 84 2.41 23.95 -5.23
CA ALA A 84 2.88 24.36 -3.90
C ALA A 84 4.39 24.04 -3.71
N ALA A 85 4.85 22.89 -4.21
CA ALA A 85 6.26 22.53 -4.16
C ALA A 85 7.14 23.45 -5.01
N ARG A 86 6.68 23.84 -6.19
CA ARG A 86 7.37 24.85 -7.03
C ARG A 86 7.45 26.21 -6.35
N ALA A 87 6.32 26.70 -5.84
CA ALA A 87 6.26 27.99 -5.14
C ALA A 87 7.17 28.03 -3.90
N ALA A 88 7.29 26.90 -3.19
CA ALA A 88 8.18 26.75 -2.05
C ALA A 88 9.65 26.57 -2.47
N ASN A 89 9.98 26.40 -3.75
CA ASN A 89 11.29 25.93 -4.24
C ASN A 89 11.77 24.70 -3.46
N ALA A 90 10.88 23.73 -3.25
CA ALA A 90 11.18 22.55 -2.45
C ALA A 90 12.26 21.68 -3.10
N ASP A 91 13.22 21.21 -2.30
CA ASP A 91 14.26 20.26 -2.71
C ASP A 91 14.05 18.86 -2.11
N LEU A 92 13.06 18.72 -1.23
CA LEU A 92 12.60 17.47 -0.65
C LEU A 92 11.09 17.52 -0.39
N LEU A 93 10.38 16.43 -0.69
CA LEU A 93 9.01 16.22 -0.24
C LEU A 93 9.00 15.30 0.98
N VAL A 94 8.23 15.65 2.01
CA VAL A 94 8.01 14.78 3.17
C VAL A 94 6.54 14.41 3.21
N ALA A 95 6.23 13.15 2.87
CA ALA A 95 4.86 12.63 2.85
C ALA A 95 4.50 12.07 4.22
N ILE A 96 3.64 12.78 4.98
CA ILE A 96 3.16 12.37 6.31
C ILE A 96 1.69 11.99 6.19
N GLY A 97 1.38 10.70 6.21
CA GLY A 97 0.00 10.25 6.07
C GLY A 97 -0.17 8.81 5.63
N GLY A 98 -1.39 8.46 5.26
CA GLY A 98 -1.71 7.13 4.70
C GLY A 98 -1.40 7.02 3.21
N GLY A 99 -1.81 5.90 2.61
CA GLY A 99 -1.51 5.56 1.21
C GLY A 99 -1.87 6.66 0.20
N SER A 100 -2.98 7.38 0.37
CA SER A 100 -3.34 8.48 -0.53
C SER A 100 -2.34 9.64 -0.48
N VAL A 101 -1.79 9.98 0.69
CA VAL A 101 -0.78 11.03 0.82
C VAL A 101 0.53 10.60 0.15
N ILE A 102 0.94 9.37 0.37
CA ILE A 102 2.16 8.80 -0.21
C ILE A 102 2.04 8.69 -1.73
N ASP A 103 0.89 8.21 -2.23
CA ASP A 103 0.59 8.14 -3.66
C ASP A 103 0.62 9.55 -4.30
N ALA A 104 -0.04 10.54 -3.67
CA ALA A 104 -0.03 11.92 -4.15
C ALA A 104 1.40 12.47 -4.24
N ALA A 105 2.22 12.32 -3.19
CA ALA A 105 3.59 12.81 -3.19
C ALA A 105 4.44 12.18 -4.31
N LYS A 106 4.25 10.89 -4.59
CA LYS A 106 4.91 10.19 -5.70
C LYS A 106 4.50 10.75 -7.07
N VAL A 107 3.21 10.99 -7.28
CA VAL A 107 2.74 11.55 -8.56
C VAL A 107 3.11 13.04 -8.66
N MET A 108 3.14 13.80 -7.55
CA MET A 108 3.71 15.16 -7.52
C MET A 108 5.17 15.17 -7.97
N GLN A 109 5.98 14.19 -7.55
CA GLN A 109 7.37 14.01 -7.99
C GLN A 109 7.47 13.90 -9.52
N LEU A 110 6.56 13.11 -10.13
CA LEU A 110 6.46 12.98 -11.59
C LEU A 110 6.07 14.33 -12.24
N CYS A 111 5.10 15.04 -11.67
CA CYS A 111 4.67 16.36 -12.16
C CYS A 111 5.83 17.38 -12.11
N LEU A 112 6.60 17.39 -11.03
CA LEU A 112 7.75 18.28 -10.88
C LEU A 112 8.86 17.96 -11.89
N ARG A 113 9.12 16.67 -12.13
CA ARG A 113 10.15 16.22 -13.06
C ARG A 113 9.84 16.55 -14.52
N HIS A 114 8.58 16.45 -14.92
CA HIS A 114 8.14 16.59 -16.31
C HIS A 114 7.39 17.89 -16.59
N ASP A 115 7.39 18.82 -15.64
CA ASP A 115 6.68 20.11 -15.71
C ASP A 115 5.19 19.97 -16.05
N ILE A 116 4.52 18.95 -15.48
CA ILE A 116 3.09 18.75 -15.66
C ILE A 116 2.36 19.74 -14.75
N ARG A 117 1.48 20.58 -15.31
CA ARG A 117 0.79 21.66 -14.60
C ARG A 117 -0.73 21.56 -14.64
N ASP A 118 -1.27 20.59 -15.35
CA ASP A 118 -2.70 20.35 -15.44
C ASP A 118 -3.02 18.85 -15.34
N PRO A 119 -4.24 18.47 -14.89
CA PRO A 119 -4.63 17.08 -14.73
C PRO A 119 -4.60 16.25 -16.02
N ALA A 120 -4.82 16.86 -17.18
CA ALA A 120 -4.85 16.15 -18.48
C ALA A 120 -3.45 15.66 -18.86
N GLY A 121 -2.42 16.47 -18.59
CA GLY A 121 -1.02 16.12 -18.86
C GLY A 121 -0.54 14.86 -18.15
N LEU A 122 -1.20 14.44 -17.06
CA LEU A 122 -0.91 13.17 -16.41
C LEU A 122 -1.27 11.95 -17.27
N SER A 123 -2.19 12.08 -18.22
CA SER A 123 -2.63 10.97 -19.08
C SER A 123 -1.50 10.38 -19.91
N ASP A 124 -0.51 11.17 -20.30
CA ASP A 124 0.66 10.71 -21.06
C ASP A 124 1.58 9.79 -20.26
N TYR A 125 1.42 9.76 -18.94
CA TYR A 125 2.25 9.02 -18.01
C TYR A 125 1.52 7.85 -17.34
N SER A 126 0.19 7.78 -17.46
CA SER A 126 -0.64 6.74 -16.88
C SER A 126 -0.37 5.36 -17.51
N GLY A 127 -0.42 4.30 -16.71
CA GLY A 127 -0.31 2.89 -17.16
C GLY A 127 1.03 2.52 -17.80
N ARG A 128 1.99 3.42 -17.87
CA ARG A 128 3.30 3.17 -18.48
C ARG A 128 4.31 2.77 -17.40
N GLY A 129 4.56 1.47 -17.31
CA GLY A 129 5.73 0.97 -16.57
C GLY A 129 7.01 1.48 -17.25
N ARG A 130 7.72 2.40 -16.62
CA ARG A 130 8.94 2.98 -17.20
C ARG A 130 10.16 2.54 -16.40
N GLY A 131 10.91 1.64 -17.00
CA GLY A 131 12.21 1.19 -16.50
C GLY A 131 12.14 0.08 -15.43
N ASP A 132 13.28 -0.52 -15.18
CA ASP A 132 13.49 -1.47 -14.09
C ASP A 132 13.51 -0.70 -12.76
N PRO A 133 12.67 -1.06 -11.76
CA PRO A 133 12.57 -0.35 -10.49
C PRO A 133 13.86 -0.37 -9.65
N SER A 134 14.82 -1.24 -9.98
CA SER A 134 16.12 -1.34 -9.32
C SER A 134 17.23 -0.55 -10.05
N THR A 135 16.95 -0.04 -11.24
CA THR A 135 17.93 0.68 -12.05
C THR A 135 17.81 2.19 -11.84
N ARG A 136 18.90 2.83 -11.39
CA ARG A 136 18.96 4.29 -11.28
C ARG A 136 18.97 4.90 -12.70
N PRO A 137 17.98 5.73 -13.06
CA PRO A 137 17.94 6.35 -14.37
C PRO A 137 19.03 7.43 -14.50
N ALA A 138 19.47 7.70 -15.73
CA ALA A 138 20.53 8.69 -16.01
C ALA A 138 20.16 10.12 -15.54
N ASP A 139 18.87 10.43 -15.46
CA ASP A 139 18.37 11.73 -15.02
C ASP A 139 17.93 11.76 -13.55
N ALA A 140 18.36 10.78 -12.74
CA ALA A 140 17.97 10.63 -11.34
C ALA A 140 18.19 11.89 -10.50
N ASP A 141 19.27 12.65 -10.79
CA ASP A 141 19.61 13.87 -10.04
C ASP A 141 18.65 15.04 -10.31
N ARG A 142 17.79 14.92 -11.32
CA ARG A 142 16.76 15.90 -11.65
C ARG A 142 15.43 15.61 -10.95
N TRP A 143 15.34 14.53 -10.16
CA TRP A 143 14.15 14.13 -9.43
C TRP A 143 14.22 14.64 -7.99
N ILE A 144 13.21 15.42 -7.58
CA ILE A 144 13.00 15.68 -6.16
C ILE A 144 12.72 14.33 -5.46
N ARG A 145 13.29 14.14 -4.26
CA ARG A 145 13.12 12.88 -3.54
C ARG A 145 12.05 12.98 -2.47
N ILE A 146 11.63 11.83 -1.95
CA ILE A 146 10.59 11.72 -0.93
C ILE A 146 11.18 11.06 0.32
N VAL A 147 10.86 11.60 1.49
CA VAL A 147 10.85 10.90 2.77
C VAL A 147 9.40 10.60 3.12
N ALA A 148 9.06 9.34 3.38
CA ALA A 148 7.71 8.92 3.74
C ALA A 148 7.61 8.59 5.23
N ILE A 149 6.56 9.09 5.88
CA ILE A 149 6.23 8.85 7.30
C ILE A 149 4.79 8.33 7.34
N PRO A 150 4.59 6.99 7.30
CA PRO A 150 3.26 6.42 7.20
C PRO A 150 2.48 6.54 8.50
N THR A 151 1.19 6.88 8.40
CA THR A 151 0.24 6.88 9.51
C THR A 151 -0.74 5.69 9.44
N THR A 152 -0.72 4.90 8.35
CA THR A 152 -1.54 3.70 8.13
C THR A 152 -0.65 2.53 7.73
N LEU A 153 -1.25 1.36 7.56
CA LEU A 153 -0.54 0.13 7.20
C LEU A 153 -0.68 -0.23 5.71
N SER A 154 -0.94 0.77 4.86
CA SER A 154 -1.15 0.56 3.42
C SER A 154 0.07 0.02 2.68
N ALA A 155 1.25 0.22 3.24
CA ALA A 155 2.55 -0.16 2.68
C ALA A 155 2.87 0.49 1.31
N ALA A 156 2.14 1.57 0.95
CA ALA A 156 2.39 2.33 -0.27
C ALA A 156 3.82 2.89 -0.33
N GLU A 157 4.41 3.22 0.81
CA GLU A 157 5.76 3.74 0.96
C GLU A 157 6.85 2.79 0.46
N PHE A 158 6.56 1.50 0.34
CA PHE A 158 7.51 0.47 -0.09
C PHE A 158 7.38 0.09 -1.57
N THR A 159 6.71 0.93 -2.37
CA THR A 159 6.50 0.70 -3.80
C THR A 159 7.06 1.84 -4.65
N TRP A 160 7.39 1.53 -5.92
CA TRP A 160 7.87 2.49 -6.94
C TRP A 160 6.75 3.00 -7.85
N PHE A 161 5.51 2.80 -7.44
CA PHE A 161 4.32 3.30 -8.13
C PHE A 161 3.43 4.06 -7.16
N GLY A 162 2.57 4.91 -7.69
CA GLY A 162 1.53 5.62 -6.98
C GLY A 162 0.29 5.71 -7.84
N GLY A 163 -0.88 5.88 -7.22
CA GLY A 163 -2.15 6.02 -7.91
C GLY A 163 -2.71 7.43 -7.79
N ALA A 164 -3.27 7.95 -8.87
CA ALA A 164 -4.12 9.14 -8.82
C ALA A 164 -5.46 8.86 -9.48
N SER A 165 -6.55 9.34 -8.86
CA SER A 165 -7.89 9.18 -9.40
C SER A 165 -8.23 10.31 -10.35
N ASP A 166 -8.97 9.95 -11.40
CA ASP A 166 -9.65 10.86 -12.30
C ASP A 166 -11.15 10.72 -12.02
N PRO A 167 -11.74 11.64 -11.23
CA PRO A 167 -13.15 11.55 -10.86
C PRO A 167 -14.10 11.70 -12.04
N GLU A 168 -13.72 12.42 -13.11
CA GLU A 168 -14.53 12.63 -14.29
C GLU A 168 -14.70 11.33 -15.09
N ARG A 169 -13.64 10.49 -15.10
CA ARG A 169 -13.64 9.19 -15.77
C ARG A 169 -14.00 8.03 -14.83
N GLY A 170 -14.13 8.28 -13.51
CA GLY A 170 -14.40 7.25 -12.52
C GLY A 170 -13.31 6.17 -12.42
N VAL A 171 -12.03 6.53 -12.67
CA VAL A 171 -10.91 5.58 -12.66
C VAL A 171 -9.80 6.04 -11.73
N LYS A 172 -9.10 5.08 -11.12
CA LYS A 172 -7.81 5.32 -10.45
C LYS A 172 -6.71 4.73 -11.34
N GLU A 173 -5.78 5.58 -11.75
CA GLU A 173 -4.74 5.21 -12.70
C GLU A 173 -3.39 5.06 -11.98
N PRO A 174 -2.62 4.01 -12.32
CA PRO A 174 -1.27 3.83 -11.80
C PRO A 174 -0.26 4.67 -12.58
N PHE A 175 0.70 5.21 -11.86
CA PHE A 175 1.90 5.89 -12.35
C PHE A 175 3.11 5.15 -11.82
N THR A 176 4.08 4.85 -12.67
CA THR A 176 5.20 3.98 -12.30
C THR A 176 6.52 4.55 -12.80
N HIS A 177 7.48 4.73 -11.89
CA HIS A 177 8.85 5.09 -12.24
C HIS A 177 9.82 4.69 -11.11
N PRO A 178 11.05 4.22 -11.40
CA PRO A 178 12.03 3.82 -10.36
C PRO A 178 12.27 4.89 -9.28
N MET A 179 12.27 6.17 -9.66
CA MET A 179 12.50 7.29 -8.74
C MET A 179 11.32 7.60 -7.81
N MET A 180 10.13 7.04 -8.08
CA MET A 180 8.94 7.27 -7.25
C MET A 180 8.97 6.50 -5.92
N ILE A 181 9.88 5.52 -5.77
CA ILE A 181 10.10 4.93 -4.44
C ILE A 181 10.62 6.01 -3.48
N PRO A 182 10.08 6.16 -2.26
CA PRO A 182 10.67 7.02 -1.23
C PRO A 182 12.13 6.70 -1.00
N GLN A 183 12.98 7.72 -0.86
CA GLN A 183 14.40 7.56 -0.57
C GLN A 183 14.61 7.04 0.85
N VAL A 184 13.77 7.53 1.77
CA VAL A 184 13.76 7.12 3.18
C VAL A 184 12.32 6.87 3.61
N VAL A 185 12.10 5.85 4.42
CA VAL A 185 10.86 5.62 5.15
C VAL A 185 11.15 5.69 6.64
N ILE A 186 10.35 6.44 7.39
CA ILE A 186 10.47 6.54 8.86
C ILE A 186 9.22 5.93 9.47
N MET A 187 9.39 4.80 10.14
CA MET A 187 8.34 4.07 10.85
C MET A 187 8.40 4.40 12.35
N ASP A 188 7.45 5.21 12.80
CA ASP A 188 7.24 5.53 14.20
C ASP A 188 5.82 5.12 14.58
N PRO A 189 5.64 4.17 15.54
CA PRO A 189 4.30 3.74 15.97
C PRO A 189 3.41 4.88 16.44
N ALA A 190 3.98 5.94 17.04
CA ALA A 190 3.23 7.11 17.50
C ALA A 190 2.51 7.82 16.34
N MET A 191 3.03 7.74 15.11
CA MET A 191 2.40 8.33 13.94
C MET A 191 1.06 7.66 13.56
N THR A 192 0.84 6.44 14.04
CA THR A 192 -0.43 5.72 13.81
C THR A 192 -1.46 5.97 14.91
N ALA A 193 -1.09 6.66 16.00
CA ALA A 193 -1.93 6.80 17.19
C ALA A 193 -3.26 7.53 16.91
N GLU A 194 -3.24 8.56 16.07
CA GLU A 194 -4.43 9.33 15.69
C GLU A 194 -5.24 8.69 14.54
N THR A 195 -4.74 7.60 13.95
CA THR A 195 -5.47 6.89 12.90
C THR A 195 -6.65 6.15 13.50
N PRO A 196 -7.88 6.38 13.01
CA PRO A 196 -9.07 5.67 13.48
C PRO A 196 -8.86 4.16 13.43
N MET A 197 -9.26 3.45 14.50
CA MET A 197 -9.02 2.00 14.60
C MET A 197 -9.58 1.21 13.41
N PRO A 198 -10.80 1.48 12.89
CA PRO A 198 -11.28 0.77 11.70
C PRO A 198 -10.34 0.93 10.49
N LEU A 199 -9.79 2.13 10.28
CA LEU A 199 -8.84 2.38 9.19
C LEU A 199 -7.49 1.69 9.43
N LEU A 200 -6.99 1.66 10.67
CA LEU A 200 -5.77 0.95 11.00
C LEU A 200 -5.94 -0.56 10.74
N LEU A 201 -7.05 -1.15 11.21
CA LEU A 201 -7.33 -2.57 11.05
C LEU A 201 -7.54 -2.95 9.58
N THR A 202 -8.32 -2.19 8.81
CA THR A 202 -8.56 -2.48 7.39
C THR A 202 -7.30 -2.33 6.55
N THR A 203 -6.46 -1.32 6.81
CA THR A 203 -5.18 -1.18 6.12
C THR A 203 -4.18 -2.27 6.56
N GLY A 204 -4.25 -2.74 7.79
CA GLY A 204 -3.51 -3.91 8.26
C GLY A 204 -3.95 -5.20 7.57
N MET A 205 -5.25 -5.41 7.37
CA MET A 205 -5.76 -6.53 6.58
C MET A 205 -5.32 -6.45 5.11
N LYS A 206 -5.16 -5.25 4.55
CA LYS A 206 -4.53 -5.09 3.22
C LYS A 206 -3.07 -5.57 3.22
N ALA A 207 -2.30 -5.29 4.27
CA ALA A 207 -0.95 -5.82 4.40
C ALA A 207 -0.93 -7.35 4.59
N VAL A 208 -1.92 -7.93 5.31
CA VAL A 208 -2.12 -9.38 5.39
C VAL A 208 -2.36 -9.97 4.01
N ASP A 209 -3.23 -9.35 3.20
CA ASP A 209 -3.52 -9.75 1.83
C ASP A 209 -2.26 -9.75 0.95
N HIS A 210 -1.43 -8.69 1.01
CA HIS A 210 -0.14 -8.63 0.32
C HIS A 210 0.75 -9.85 0.64
N ALA A 211 0.88 -10.18 1.92
CA ALA A 211 1.73 -11.28 2.35
C ALA A 211 1.11 -12.65 2.00
N ALA A 212 -0.21 -12.81 2.21
CA ALA A 212 -0.90 -14.06 1.97
C ALA A 212 -0.89 -14.45 0.48
N GLU A 213 -1.23 -13.53 -0.44
CA GLU A 213 -1.22 -13.83 -1.86
C GLU A 213 0.19 -14.15 -2.38
N ARG A 214 1.23 -13.44 -1.89
CA ARG A 214 2.62 -13.75 -2.26
C ARG A 214 3.10 -15.09 -1.67
N LEU A 215 2.71 -15.42 -0.45
CA LEU A 215 3.03 -16.72 0.14
C LEU A 215 2.29 -17.85 -0.59
N ALA A 216 1.08 -17.59 -1.09
CA ALA A 216 0.28 -18.54 -1.89
C ALA A 216 0.83 -18.77 -3.31
N ALA A 217 1.67 -17.89 -3.85
CA ALA A 217 2.13 -17.92 -5.23
C ALA A 217 2.92 -19.20 -5.55
N LEU A 218 2.68 -19.79 -6.72
CA LEU A 218 3.38 -21.02 -7.16
C LEU A 218 4.85 -20.78 -7.52
N ASN A 219 5.20 -19.56 -7.90
CA ASN A 219 6.58 -19.14 -8.20
C ASN A 219 7.30 -18.50 -6.99
N ALA A 220 6.76 -18.67 -5.79
CA ALA A 220 7.38 -18.17 -4.57
C ALA A 220 8.77 -18.81 -4.33
N ASN A 221 9.64 -18.07 -3.67
CA ASN A 221 11.01 -18.49 -3.38
C ASN A 221 11.30 -18.34 -1.86
N PRO A 222 12.41 -18.89 -1.35
CA PRO A 222 12.71 -18.88 0.08
C PRO A 222 12.77 -17.49 0.71
N TYR A 223 13.23 -16.46 -0.01
CA TYR A 223 13.20 -15.09 0.48
C TYR A 223 11.77 -14.58 0.69
N ASN A 224 10.92 -14.75 -0.34
CA ASN A 224 9.50 -14.41 -0.23
C ASN A 224 8.81 -15.15 0.91
N ASP A 225 9.10 -16.44 1.06
CA ASP A 225 8.49 -17.27 2.11
C ASP A 225 8.88 -16.78 3.51
N ALA A 226 10.13 -16.41 3.70
CA ALA A 226 10.63 -15.89 4.97
C ALA A 226 9.97 -14.55 5.31
N VAL A 227 9.96 -13.56 4.39
CA VAL A 227 9.43 -12.23 4.66
C VAL A 227 7.91 -12.23 4.77
N SER A 228 7.19 -13.00 3.93
CA SER A 228 5.73 -13.07 3.96
C SER A 228 5.22 -13.83 5.20
N SER A 229 5.89 -14.91 5.61
CA SER A 229 5.54 -15.64 6.84
C SER A 229 5.78 -14.78 8.09
N LEU A 230 6.88 -14.01 8.13
CA LEU A 230 7.13 -13.08 9.23
C LEU A 230 6.07 -11.95 9.23
N ALA A 231 5.75 -11.40 8.06
CA ALA A 231 4.71 -10.37 7.92
C ALA A 231 3.37 -10.86 8.48
N LEU A 232 2.92 -12.07 8.09
CA LEU A 232 1.65 -12.63 8.56
C LEU A 232 1.64 -12.83 10.08
N ARG A 233 2.74 -13.30 10.69
CA ARG A 233 2.85 -13.44 12.14
C ARG A 233 2.75 -12.09 12.85
N LEU A 234 3.53 -11.09 12.43
CA LEU A 234 3.52 -9.76 13.04
C LEU A 234 2.17 -9.07 12.88
N LEU A 235 1.59 -9.14 11.67
CA LEU A 235 0.29 -8.52 11.38
C LEU A 235 -0.83 -9.19 12.17
N SER A 236 -0.91 -10.53 12.18
CA SER A 236 -2.00 -11.23 12.88
C SER A 236 -1.95 -11.02 14.39
N SER A 237 -0.77 -11.10 15.01
CA SER A 237 -0.60 -10.83 16.44
C SER A 237 -0.81 -9.36 16.77
N GLY A 238 -0.21 -8.46 15.99
CA GLY A 238 -0.30 -7.01 16.18
C GLY A 238 -1.72 -6.47 16.00
N LEU A 239 -2.49 -6.95 14.98
CA LEU A 239 -3.89 -6.55 14.77
C LEU A 239 -4.76 -6.94 15.98
N ARG A 240 -4.64 -8.18 16.47
CA ARG A 240 -5.33 -8.63 17.67
C ARG A 240 -4.96 -7.81 18.91
N ALA A 241 -3.66 -7.52 19.08
CA ALA A 241 -3.18 -6.74 20.22
C ALA A 241 -3.64 -5.27 20.16
N ALA A 242 -3.49 -4.61 19.02
CA ALA A 242 -3.92 -3.23 18.81
C ALA A 242 -5.45 -3.08 18.91
N HIS A 243 -6.22 -4.08 18.46
CA HIS A 243 -7.68 -4.08 18.60
C HIS A 243 -8.10 -4.14 20.07
N ARG A 244 -7.44 -4.99 20.89
CA ARG A 244 -7.72 -5.11 22.34
C ARG A 244 -7.19 -3.94 23.15
N ALA A 245 -6.03 -3.41 22.78
CA ALA A 245 -5.33 -2.33 23.48
C ALA A 245 -4.87 -1.25 22.48
N PRO A 246 -5.74 -0.32 22.08
CA PRO A 246 -5.44 0.69 21.06
C PRO A 246 -4.23 1.57 21.33
N ALA A 247 -3.83 1.72 22.58
CA ALA A 247 -2.66 2.51 23.00
C ALA A 247 -1.34 1.71 23.02
N ASP A 248 -1.36 0.41 22.68
CA ASP A 248 -0.15 -0.43 22.65
C ASP A 248 0.75 -0.04 21.46
N MET A 249 1.79 0.75 21.74
CA MET A 249 2.77 1.19 20.75
C MET A 249 3.67 0.05 20.28
N GLY A 250 3.88 -1.01 21.08
CA GLY A 250 4.59 -2.20 20.66
C GLY A 250 3.84 -2.93 19.57
N ALA A 251 2.54 -3.19 19.78
CA ALA A 251 1.68 -3.80 18.77
C ALA A 251 1.63 -2.97 17.47
N ARG A 252 1.56 -1.63 17.57
CA ARG A 252 1.59 -0.74 16.41
C ARG A 252 2.94 -0.78 15.67
N GLY A 253 4.04 -0.93 16.40
CA GLY A 253 5.37 -1.13 15.83
C GLY A 253 5.47 -2.45 15.05
N ASP A 254 4.97 -3.54 15.63
CA ASP A 254 4.90 -4.85 14.95
C ASP A 254 4.05 -4.77 13.68
N LEU A 255 2.94 -4.01 13.71
CA LEU A 255 2.09 -3.78 12.54
C LEU A 255 2.82 -3.02 11.43
N GLN A 256 3.54 -1.95 11.75
CA GLN A 256 4.34 -1.22 10.74
C GLN A 256 5.42 -2.12 10.15
N TYR A 257 6.11 -2.90 11.00
CA TYR A 257 7.14 -3.82 10.53
C TYR A 257 6.54 -4.96 9.69
N GLY A 258 5.39 -5.49 10.07
CA GLY A 258 4.64 -6.47 9.29
C GLY A 258 4.20 -5.92 7.93
N ALA A 259 3.72 -4.68 7.86
CA ALA A 259 3.38 -4.01 6.61
C ALA A 259 4.62 -3.84 5.70
N PHE A 260 5.76 -3.45 6.25
CA PHE A 260 7.04 -3.40 5.53
C PHE A 260 7.39 -4.79 4.95
N MET A 261 7.44 -5.82 5.79
CA MET A 261 7.78 -7.18 5.36
C MET A 261 6.81 -7.71 4.30
N SER A 262 5.52 -7.36 4.36
CA SER A 262 4.51 -7.79 3.38
C SER A 262 4.83 -7.35 1.96
N MET A 263 5.57 -6.23 1.80
CA MET A 263 5.95 -5.71 0.48
C MET A 263 7.30 -6.22 -0.02
N CYS A 264 8.20 -6.67 0.88
CA CYS A 264 9.53 -7.14 0.50
C CYS A 264 9.50 -8.30 -0.49
N GLY A 265 8.49 -9.18 -0.43
CA GLY A 265 8.30 -10.26 -1.39
C GLY A 265 8.19 -9.79 -2.85
N SER A 266 7.64 -8.58 -3.08
CA SER A 266 7.53 -7.99 -4.42
C SER A 266 8.89 -7.69 -5.05
N TRP A 267 9.93 -7.48 -4.24
CA TRP A 267 11.29 -7.19 -4.72
C TRP A 267 11.97 -8.41 -5.35
N SER A 268 11.47 -9.61 -5.08
CA SER A 268 11.85 -10.85 -5.77
C SER A 268 10.95 -11.20 -6.95
N GLY A 269 10.13 -10.27 -7.40
CA GLY A 269 9.27 -10.44 -8.57
C GLY A 269 8.02 -11.28 -8.29
N ILE A 270 7.69 -11.57 -7.03
CA ILE A 270 6.47 -12.30 -6.67
C ILE A 270 5.31 -11.32 -6.61
N ALA A 271 4.42 -11.44 -7.58
CA ALA A 271 3.23 -10.59 -7.68
C ALA A 271 2.09 -11.11 -6.78
N VAL A 272 1.18 -10.22 -6.45
CA VAL A 272 -0.14 -10.57 -5.90
C VAL A 272 -1.05 -11.10 -7.02
N GLY A 273 -2.18 -11.68 -6.66
CA GLY A 273 -3.04 -12.40 -7.60
C GLY A 273 -4.47 -11.89 -7.69
N LEU A 274 -5.39 -12.83 -7.69
CA LEU A 274 -6.81 -12.60 -8.00
C LEU A 274 -7.55 -11.78 -6.95
N GLY A 275 -7.19 -11.87 -5.67
CA GLY A 275 -7.77 -11.04 -4.61
C GLY A 275 -7.58 -9.56 -4.89
N HIS A 276 -6.38 -9.17 -5.33
CA HIS A 276 -6.10 -7.79 -5.74
C HIS A 276 -6.81 -7.42 -7.06
N ALA A 277 -6.85 -8.30 -8.06
CA ALA A 277 -7.53 -8.04 -9.31
C ALA A 277 -9.03 -7.76 -9.11
N ILE A 278 -9.72 -8.61 -8.31
CA ILE A 278 -11.12 -8.40 -7.95
C ILE A 278 -11.26 -7.13 -7.09
N GLY A 279 -10.34 -6.90 -6.15
CA GLY A 279 -10.32 -5.72 -5.29
C GLY A 279 -10.23 -4.41 -6.09
N HIS A 280 -9.42 -4.37 -7.16
CA HIS A 280 -9.36 -3.23 -8.09
C HIS A 280 -10.71 -2.98 -8.78
N ALA A 281 -11.36 -4.05 -9.23
CA ALA A 281 -12.66 -3.96 -9.89
C ALA A 281 -13.75 -3.47 -8.92
N LEU A 282 -13.78 -3.98 -7.67
CA LEU A 282 -14.69 -3.54 -6.61
C LEU A 282 -14.48 -2.07 -6.24
N GLY A 283 -13.24 -1.66 -6.03
CA GLY A 283 -12.90 -0.26 -5.73
C GLY A 283 -13.34 0.69 -6.84
N ALA A 284 -13.14 0.29 -8.10
CA ALA A 284 -13.50 1.10 -9.26
C ALA A 284 -15.00 1.13 -9.58
N HIS A 285 -15.75 0.03 -9.33
CA HIS A 285 -17.16 -0.10 -9.70
C HIS A 285 -18.11 0.23 -8.56
N CYS A 286 -17.77 -0.19 -7.35
CA CYS A 286 -18.64 -0.07 -6.16
C CYS A 286 -18.08 0.92 -5.12
N ALA A 287 -16.95 1.58 -5.38
CA ALA A 287 -16.27 2.49 -4.46
C ALA A 287 -15.91 1.87 -3.10
N VAL A 288 -15.77 0.54 -3.02
CA VAL A 288 -15.36 -0.15 -1.80
C VAL A 288 -13.90 0.18 -1.46
N PRO A 289 -13.59 0.62 -0.22
CA PRO A 289 -12.22 0.90 0.20
C PRO A 289 -11.32 -0.34 0.09
N HIS A 290 -10.07 -0.17 -0.34
CA HIS A 290 -9.14 -1.28 -0.58
C HIS A 290 -8.90 -2.21 0.62
N GLY A 291 -8.96 -1.69 1.86
CA GLY A 291 -8.85 -2.53 3.05
C GLY A 291 -10.06 -3.44 3.25
N GLU A 292 -11.25 -2.93 2.93
CA GLU A 292 -12.50 -3.69 3.03
C GLU A 292 -12.62 -4.75 1.91
N THR A 293 -12.09 -4.46 0.70
CA THR A 293 -12.03 -5.47 -0.36
C THR A 293 -11.22 -6.69 0.07
N SER A 294 -10.08 -6.47 0.77
CA SER A 294 -9.26 -7.56 1.28
C SER A 294 -9.97 -8.38 2.36
N CYS A 295 -10.72 -7.71 3.27
CA CYS A 295 -11.49 -8.40 4.30
C CYS A 295 -12.56 -9.32 3.70
N THR A 296 -13.28 -8.84 2.69
CA THR A 296 -14.42 -9.57 2.13
C THR A 296 -14.02 -10.64 1.12
N LEU A 297 -12.90 -10.49 0.42
CA LEU A 297 -12.52 -11.39 -0.68
C LEU A 297 -11.50 -12.45 -0.30
N LEU A 298 -10.47 -12.09 0.49
CA LEU A 298 -9.29 -12.93 0.67
C LEU A 298 -9.61 -14.35 1.17
N PRO A 299 -10.52 -14.57 2.16
CA PRO A 299 -10.88 -15.92 2.56
C PRO A 299 -11.45 -16.78 1.43
N SER A 300 -12.32 -16.20 0.59
CA SER A 300 -12.95 -16.90 -0.54
C SER A 300 -11.95 -17.19 -1.66
N VAL A 301 -11.05 -16.25 -1.97
CA VAL A 301 -9.97 -16.46 -2.94
C VAL A 301 -9.04 -17.59 -2.50
N MET A 302 -8.69 -17.65 -1.20
CA MET A 302 -7.86 -18.75 -0.68
C MET A 302 -8.57 -20.09 -0.80
N ARG A 303 -9.85 -20.19 -0.41
CA ARG A 303 -10.63 -21.43 -0.57
C ARG A 303 -10.72 -21.86 -2.02
N TRP A 304 -10.99 -20.94 -2.94
CA TRP A 304 -11.06 -21.23 -4.37
C TRP A 304 -9.74 -21.76 -4.95
N ASN A 305 -8.61 -21.30 -4.41
CA ASN A 305 -7.26 -21.73 -4.81
C ASN A 305 -6.78 -23.01 -4.12
N ALA A 306 -7.48 -23.57 -3.15
CA ALA A 306 -6.98 -24.62 -2.24
C ALA A 306 -6.46 -25.85 -2.98
N ASP A 307 -7.16 -26.32 -4.01
CA ASP A 307 -6.77 -27.49 -4.80
C ASP A 307 -5.46 -27.26 -5.59
N ALA A 308 -5.16 -26.00 -5.94
CA ALA A 308 -3.97 -25.67 -6.74
C ALA A 308 -2.71 -25.45 -5.89
N ASN A 309 -2.86 -25.03 -4.62
CA ASN A 309 -1.74 -24.61 -3.80
C ASN A 309 -1.83 -24.95 -2.31
N GLY A 310 -2.51 -26.04 -1.94
CA GLY A 310 -2.77 -26.42 -0.55
C GLY A 310 -1.54 -26.44 0.36
N ALA A 311 -0.39 -26.93 -0.11
CA ALA A 311 0.86 -26.91 0.65
C ALA A 311 1.34 -25.47 0.97
N ARG A 312 1.10 -24.52 0.08
CA ARG A 312 1.41 -23.11 0.30
C ARG A 312 0.43 -22.48 1.30
N GLN A 313 -0.84 -22.86 1.22
CA GLN A 313 -1.86 -22.36 2.15
C GLN A 313 -1.66 -22.84 3.58
N ALA A 314 -1.09 -24.04 3.79
CA ALA A 314 -0.71 -24.51 5.12
C ALA A 314 0.32 -23.59 5.80
N LEU A 315 1.24 -22.98 5.01
CA LEU A 315 2.19 -21.99 5.55
C LEU A 315 1.46 -20.71 6.00
N ILE A 316 0.42 -20.28 5.25
CA ILE A 316 -0.39 -19.12 5.62
C ILE A 316 -1.15 -19.39 6.91
N ALA A 317 -1.87 -20.49 6.99
CA ALA A 317 -2.61 -20.89 8.19
C ALA A 317 -1.71 -20.95 9.43
N GLY A 318 -0.55 -21.60 9.32
CA GLY A 318 0.43 -21.67 10.40
C GLY A 318 1.00 -20.31 10.80
N ALA A 319 1.25 -19.40 9.85
CA ALA A 319 1.72 -18.05 10.14
C ALA A 319 0.66 -17.18 10.82
N LEU A 320 -0.62 -17.42 10.56
CA LEU A 320 -1.76 -16.77 11.24
C LEU A 320 -2.05 -17.35 12.63
N GLY A 321 -1.34 -18.42 13.02
CA GLY A 321 -1.47 -19.09 14.33
C GLY A 321 -2.54 -20.18 14.37
N ALA A 322 -3.08 -20.61 13.23
CA ALA A 322 -3.99 -21.75 13.17
C ALA A 322 -3.24 -23.05 13.46
N ARG A 323 -3.81 -23.90 14.35
CA ARG A 323 -3.24 -25.23 14.65
C ARG A 323 -3.66 -26.26 13.60
N GLU A 324 -4.87 -26.13 13.09
CA GLU A 324 -5.49 -26.95 12.05
C GLU A 324 -6.37 -26.05 11.19
N GLY A 325 -6.68 -26.47 9.97
CA GLY A 325 -7.55 -25.74 9.06
C GLY A 325 -6.83 -25.17 7.85
N ASP A 326 -7.62 -24.63 6.95
CA ASP A 326 -7.15 -23.99 5.75
C ASP A 326 -6.89 -22.49 5.94
N ALA A 327 -6.17 -21.87 5.00
CA ALA A 327 -5.85 -20.44 5.05
C ALA A 327 -7.11 -19.57 5.00
N GLY A 328 -8.14 -19.98 4.25
CA GLY A 328 -9.39 -19.24 4.13
C GLY A 328 -10.13 -19.16 5.47
N THR A 329 -10.15 -20.26 6.24
CA THR A 329 -10.75 -20.28 7.59
C THR A 329 -9.91 -19.43 8.55
N ALA A 330 -8.59 -19.58 8.58
CA ALA A 330 -7.73 -18.80 9.46
C ALA A 330 -7.84 -17.27 9.21
N LEU A 331 -7.99 -16.87 7.94
CA LEU A 331 -8.22 -15.47 7.57
C LEU A 331 -9.62 -14.99 7.98
N ALA A 332 -10.65 -15.80 7.76
CA ALA A 332 -12.02 -15.46 8.17
C ALA A 332 -12.12 -15.27 9.70
N ASP A 333 -11.47 -16.14 10.47
CA ASP A 333 -11.44 -16.05 11.93
C ASP A 333 -10.75 -14.75 12.37
N LEU A 334 -9.59 -14.40 11.78
CA LEU A 334 -8.92 -13.14 12.07
C LEU A 334 -9.81 -11.93 11.78
N ILE A 335 -10.49 -11.90 10.63
CA ILE A 335 -11.38 -10.80 10.23
C ILE A 335 -12.56 -10.68 11.22
N ASN A 336 -13.18 -11.81 11.59
CA ASN A 336 -14.25 -11.86 12.56
C ASN A 336 -13.81 -11.38 13.96
N GLU A 337 -12.65 -11.83 14.46
CA GLU A 337 -12.08 -11.39 15.73
C GLU A 337 -11.85 -9.87 15.79
N LEU A 338 -11.54 -9.26 14.64
CA LEU A 338 -11.33 -7.82 14.51
C LEU A 338 -12.63 -7.02 14.32
N GLY A 339 -13.78 -7.68 14.18
CA GLY A 339 -15.07 -7.03 13.95
C GLY A 339 -15.16 -6.33 12.58
N LEU A 340 -14.42 -6.81 11.58
CA LEU A 340 -14.37 -6.23 10.23
C LEU A 340 -15.43 -6.87 9.31
N PRO A 341 -15.81 -6.20 8.19
CA PRO A 341 -16.74 -6.76 7.22
C PRO A 341 -16.23 -8.10 6.67
N THR A 342 -17.08 -9.12 6.65
CA THR A 342 -16.72 -10.47 6.19
C THR A 342 -17.33 -10.83 4.84
N ARG A 343 -18.29 -10.05 4.36
CA ARG A 343 -19.06 -10.34 3.15
C ARG A 343 -19.19 -9.11 2.27
N LEU A 344 -19.25 -9.31 0.97
CA LEU A 344 -19.44 -8.24 -0.01
C LEU A 344 -20.72 -7.42 0.22
N ARG A 345 -21.81 -8.05 0.68
CA ARG A 345 -23.04 -7.34 1.02
C ARG A 345 -22.90 -6.41 2.22
N ASP A 346 -21.96 -6.69 3.15
CA ASP A 346 -21.72 -5.85 4.33
C ASP A 346 -21.06 -4.51 3.96
N VAL A 347 -20.44 -4.44 2.77
CA VAL A 347 -19.82 -3.25 2.19
C VAL A 347 -20.63 -2.67 1.01
N GLY A 348 -21.91 -3.04 0.90
CA GLY A 348 -22.85 -2.44 -0.05
C GLY A 348 -22.78 -2.97 -1.49
N VAL A 349 -22.07 -4.08 -1.73
CA VAL A 349 -22.01 -4.70 -3.06
C VAL A 349 -23.27 -5.54 -3.30
N SER A 350 -23.96 -5.32 -4.42
CA SER A 350 -25.10 -6.13 -4.84
C SER A 350 -24.67 -7.21 -5.85
N ARG A 351 -25.44 -8.31 -5.94
CA ARG A 351 -25.20 -9.36 -6.93
C ARG A 351 -25.28 -8.86 -8.37
N ASP A 352 -26.10 -7.85 -8.63
CA ASP A 352 -26.23 -7.24 -9.97
C ASP A 352 -24.93 -6.64 -10.49
N ALA A 353 -23.98 -6.29 -9.60
CA ALA A 353 -22.68 -5.79 -9.96
C ALA A 353 -21.68 -6.89 -10.35
N PHE A 354 -21.95 -8.17 -10.03
CA PHE A 354 -20.99 -9.27 -10.23
C PHE A 354 -20.52 -9.44 -11.67
N PRO A 355 -21.38 -9.40 -12.71
CA PRO A 355 -20.90 -9.53 -14.10
C PRO A 355 -19.93 -8.41 -14.50
N ALA A 356 -20.19 -7.17 -14.07
CA ALA A 356 -19.32 -6.03 -14.38
C ALA A 356 -17.98 -6.14 -13.64
N ILE A 357 -18.00 -6.54 -12.36
CA ILE A 357 -16.80 -6.76 -11.55
C ILE A 357 -15.98 -7.90 -12.15
N ALA A 358 -16.61 -9.02 -12.49
CA ALA A 358 -15.95 -10.19 -13.06
C ALA A 358 -15.29 -9.88 -14.41
N HIS A 359 -15.98 -9.17 -15.29
CA HIS A 359 -15.43 -8.76 -16.58
C HIS A 359 -14.19 -7.87 -16.42
N LYS A 360 -14.25 -6.89 -15.49
CA LYS A 360 -13.15 -5.98 -15.22
C LYS A 360 -11.94 -6.70 -14.60
N ALA A 361 -12.18 -7.58 -13.63
CA ALA A 361 -11.14 -8.35 -12.97
C ALA A 361 -10.47 -9.36 -13.90
N LEU A 362 -11.21 -9.99 -14.84
CA LEU A 362 -10.64 -10.89 -15.83
C LEU A 362 -9.63 -10.18 -16.75
N GLY A 363 -9.85 -8.89 -17.03
CA GLY A 363 -8.94 -8.04 -17.81
C GLY A 363 -7.72 -7.53 -17.02
N ASP A 364 -7.71 -7.67 -15.70
CA ASP A 364 -6.59 -7.20 -14.88
C ASP A 364 -5.37 -8.12 -15.04
N VAL A 365 -4.19 -7.51 -15.21
CA VAL A 365 -2.93 -8.25 -15.39
C VAL A 365 -2.60 -9.16 -14.20
N LEU A 366 -3.03 -8.83 -13.00
CA LEU A 366 -2.79 -9.59 -11.78
C LEU A 366 -3.54 -10.94 -11.77
N THR A 367 -4.65 -11.04 -12.47
CA THR A 367 -5.42 -12.30 -12.60
C THR A 367 -4.57 -13.45 -13.15
N ARG A 368 -3.58 -13.14 -13.99
CA ARG A 368 -2.66 -14.13 -14.57
C ARG A 368 -1.67 -14.74 -13.57
N ASN A 369 -1.49 -14.09 -12.41
CA ASN A 369 -0.58 -14.58 -11.37
C ASN A 369 -1.27 -15.52 -10.37
N ASN A 370 -2.59 -15.72 -10.51
CA ASN A 370 -3.33 -16.56 -9.58
C ASN A 370 -2.90 -18.03 -9.65
N PRO A 371 -2.72 -18.74 -8.51
CA PRO A 371 -2.30 -20.14 -8.50
C PRO A 371 -3.21 -21.09 -9.30
N ARG A 372 -4.52 -20.97 -9.12
CA ARG A 372 -5.51 -21.67 -9.95
C ARG A 372 -5.81 -20.81 -11.18
N PRO A 373 -5.62 -21.33 -12.40
CA PRO A 373 -5.89 -20.55 -13.61
C PRO A 373 -7.33 -20.07 -13.69
N VAL A 374 -7.51 -18.76 -13.93
CA VAL A 374 -8.82 -18.14 -14.19
C VAL A 374 -9.08 -18.18 -15.68
N ARG A 375 -10.17 -18.81 -16.11
CA ARG A 375 -10.49 -19.09 -17.52
C ARG A 375 -11.63 -18.24 -18.06
N SER A 376 -12.53 -17.80 -17.18
CA SER A 376 -13.75 -17.09 -17.56
C SER A 376 -14.21 -16.11 -16.46
N THR A 377 -15.16 -15.25 -16.79
CA THR A 377 -15.88 -14.45 -15.77
C THR A 377 -16.62 -15.32 -14.77
N GLY A 378 -17.10 -16.51 -15.19
CA GLY A 378 -17.77 -17.45 -14.31
C GLY A 378 -16.92 -17.93 -13.14
N ASP A 379 -15.59 -18.12 -13.35
CA ASP A 379 -14.66 -18.45 -12.26
C ASP A 379 -14.58 -17.33 -11.20
N ILE A 380 -14.67 -16.07 -11.64
CA ILE A 380 -14.65 -14.91 -10.75
C ILE A 380 -16.01 -14.73 -10.06
N GLU A 381 -17.09 -14.93 -10.79
CA GLU A 381 -18.45 -14.88 -10.23
C GLU A 381 -18.67 -15.95 -9.15
N GLU A 382 -18.08 -17.17 -9.32
CA GLU A 382 -18.06 -18.19 -8.27
C GLU A 382 -17.41 -17.66 -6.98
N ILE A 383 -16.27 -16.97 -7.08
CA ILE A 383 -15.61 -16.38 -5.90
C ILE A 383 -16.46 -15.28 -5.29
N LEU A 384 -17.09 -14.43 -6.10
CA LEU A 384 -17.97 -13.36 -5.62
C LEU A 384 -19.18 -13.92 -4.87
N GLU A 385 -19.78 -15.01 -5.36
CA GLU A 385 -20.85 -15.72 -4.66
C GLU A 385 -20.37 -16.33 -3.33
N MET A 386 -19.17 -16.92 -3.28
CA MET A 386 -18.58 -17.43 -2.04
C MET A 386 -18.33 -16.32 -1.01
N ALA A 387 -18.09 -15.09 -1.48
CA ALA A 387 -17.79 -13.93 -0.65
C ALA A 387 -19.04 -13.09 -0.29
N TRP A 388 -20.20 -13.39 -0.83
CA TRP A 388 -21.42 -12.61 -0.63
C TRP A 388 -22.27 -13.16 0.53
#